data_82c5ab880bc3a01c836263b3d6cfbfc7
#
_entry.id   82c5ab880bc3a01c836263b3d6cfbfc7
#
_cell.length_a   1.000
_cell.length_b   1.000
_cell.length_c   1.000
_cell.angle_alpha   90.00
_cell.angle_beta   90.00
_cell.angle_gamma   90.00
#
_symmetry.space_group_name_H-M   'P 1'
#
loop_
_entity.id
_entity.type
_entity.pdbx_description
1 polymer ?
#
loop_
_entity_poly.entity_id
_entity_poly.type
_entity_poly.pdbx_seq_one_letter_code
_entity_poly.pdbx_strand_id
1 'polypeptide(L)'
;MRLPALGLVPFALILGCEVQAQTLQQAMQAALEAHPEIQAGVNRRLSADQDLQAAKGGYLPRIDLLAGTGREGTDNDSTRSDSNHYETLTRSESSLRLRQMVFDGFATSSEVGRQQATVNSRAYALLGSAERTALDVAQAYIDVLRREELVALASENLLRHQRVHDQIRLRTERGVGRTADFDQAEARLAQAKNNLITEQTNLADAQVNYYSVVGQDPQDLSLPAGLLGQLPASLQEARQQVRENSPLLRSAEADVQATEQQYEAAKSTFYPQVDAELMQGADNNLDGTRGHVNEWQAMLRMRYNLFAGGSDKANLQAKAYQTNEAMDIRNNALRVLSEEMGLAWNALTNAREQLPIASDYVDYNTRVREAYQKQFSLGERSLLDLLDSENELFTSQRRLADIRFNELFTQYRIKATMGQLLKSQGVVAPLAATPTMEVQSKAQLPGLN
;
A
#
# COMPACT_ATOMS: atom_id res chain seq x y z
N MET A 1 25.91 -45.00 -56.27
CA MET A 1 26.53 -43.77 -55.67
C MET A 1 25.85 -43.50 -54.37
N ARG A 2 26.50 -43.82 -53.23
CA ARG A 2 25.98 -43.66 -51.87
C ARG A 2 26.55 -42.34 -51.29
N LEU A 3 25.69 -41.42 -50.90
CA LEU A 3 26.06 -40.20 -50.16
C LEU A 3 26.06 -40.51 -48.64
N PRO A 4 27.04 -40.01 -47.87
CA PRO A 4 27.07 -40.21 -46.42
C PRO A 4 26.18 -39.21 -45.71
N ALA A 5 25.44 -39.68 -44.69
CA ALA A 5 24.64 -38.87 -43.75
C ALA A 5 25.58 -38.13 -42.80
N LEU A 6 25.53 -36.77 -42.80
CA LEU A 6 26.14 -35.91 -41.78
C LEU A 6 25.25 -35.93 -40.55
N GLY A 7 25.77 -36.48 -39.44
CA GLY A 7 25.15 -36.40 -38.13
C GLY A 7 25.24 -34.98 -37.55
N LEU A 8 24.07 -34.34 -37.29
CA LEU A 8 23.95 -33.13 -36.49
C LEU A 8 24.10 -33.49 -35.02
N VAL A 9 25.18 -33.05 -34.40
CA VAL A 9 25.35 -33.05 -32.93
C VAL A 9 24.59 -31.86 -32.38
N PRO A 10 23.60 -32.03 -31.47
CA PRO A 10 22.96 -30.90 -30.83
C PRO A 10 23.94 -30.30 -29.81
N PHE A 11 24.41 -29.08 -30.07
CA PHE A 11 25.15 -28.28 -29.13
C PHE A 11 24.13 -27.77 -28.07
N ALA A 12 24.06 -28.47 -26.94
CA ALA A 12 23.30 -28.02 -25.79
C ALA A 12 23.99 -26.78 -25.19
N LEU A 13 23.46 -25.58 -25.47
CA LEU A 13 23.77 -24.36 -24.75
C LEU A 13 23.28 -24.56 -23.32
N ILE A 14 24.18 -24.88 -22.40
CA ILE A 14 23.99 -24.76 -20.97
C ILE A 14 24.00 -23.26 -20.71
N LEU A 15 22.82 -22.63 -20.68
CA LEU A 15 22.61 -21.33 -20.05
C LEU A 15 22.92 -21.52 -18.56
N GLY A 16 24.14 -21.18 -18.17
CA GLY A 16 24.47 -20.99 -16.75
C GLY A 16 23.54 -19.89 -16.22
N CYS A 17 22.53 -20.24 -15.43
CA CYS A 17 21.89 -19.29 -14.53
C CYS A 17 22.99 -18.81 -13.58
N GLU A 18 23.60 -17.66 -13.86
CA GLU A 18 24.30 -16.91 -12.83
C GLU A 18 23.24 -16.61 -11.77
N VAL A 19 23.37 -17.22 -10.61
CA VAL A 19 22.60 -16.85 -9.41
C VAL A 19 23.06 -15.45 -9.03
N GLN A 20 22.41 -14.46 -9.59
CA GLN A 20 22.69 -13.05 -9.27
C GLN A 20 22.03 -12.75 -7.93
N ALA A 21 22.81 -12.29 -6.95
CA ALA A 21 22.31 -11.90 -5.64
C ALA A 21 21.09 -10.98 -5.79
N GLN A 22 20.00 -11.32 -5.12
CA GLN A 22 18.76 -10.55 -5.18
C GLN A 22 18.96 -9.19 -4.54
N THR A 23 18.67 -8.12 -5.28
CA THR A 23 18.76 -6.75 -4.76
C THR A 23 17.44 -6.31 -4.12
N LEU A 24 17.52 -5.35 -3.19
CA LEU A 24 16.32 -4.75 -2.57
C LEU A 24 15.37 -4.14 -3.62
N GLN A 25 15.90 -3.51 -4.66
CA GLN A 25 15.11 -2.98 -5.77
C GLN A 25 14.29 -4.08 -6.47
N GLN A 26 14.93 -5.23 -6.76
CA GLN A 26 14.25 -6.36 -7.40
C GLN A 26 13.15 -6.93 -6.48
N ALA A 27 13.43 -7.06 -5.17
CA ALA A 27 12.45 -7.53 -4.21
C ALA A 27 11.23 -6.58 -4.11
N MET A 28 11.46 -5.26 -4.07
CA MET A 28 10.39 -4.26 -4.08
C MET A 28 9.57 -4.32 -5.37
N GLN A 29 10.22 -4.43 -6.53
CA GLN A 29 9.52 -4.50 -7.81
C GLN A 29 8.66 -5.77 -7.91
N ALA A 30 9.20 -6.93 -7.51
CA ALA A 30 8.45 -8.19 -7.48
C ALA A 30 7.23 -8.13 -6.55
N ALA A 31 7.38 -7.53 -5.37
CA ALA A 31 6.27 -7.34 -4.44
C ALA A 31 5.18 -6.43 -5.04
N LEU A 32 5.53 -5.30 -5.67
CA LEU A 32 4.54 -4.41 -6.27
C LEU A 32 3.76 -5.06 -7.41
N GLU A 33 4.38 -6.00 -8.13
CA GLU A 33 3.74 -6.73 -9.24
C GLU A 33 2.81 -7.85 -8.75
N ALA A 34 3.14 -8.50 -7.64
CA ALA A 34 2.43 -9.70 -7.17
C ALA A 34 1.52 -9.46 -5.94
N HIS A 35 1.75 -8.41 -5.14
CA HIS A 35 1.08 -8.24 -3.86
C HIS A 35 -0.43 -8.00 -4.01
N PRO A 36 -1.29 -8.81 -3.35
CA PRO A 36 -2.74 -8.72 -3.52
C PRO A 36 -3.33 -7.35 -3.16
N GLU A 37 -2.77 -6.65 -2.17
CA GLU A 37 -3.25 -5.32 -1.78
C GLU A 37 -3.01 -4.28 -2.89
N ILE A 38 -1.87 -4.36 -3.58
CA ILE A 38 -1.57 -3.50 -4.73
C ILE A 38 -2.54 -3.79 -5.87
N GLN A 39 -2.79 -5.08 -6.18
CA GLN A 39 -3.76 -5.47 -7.22
C GLN A 39 -5.19 -5.01 -6.86
N ALA A 40 -5.59 -5.10 -5.60
CA ALA A 40 -6.86 -4.55 -5.14
C ALA A 40 -6.93 -3.02 -5.31
N GLY A 41 -5.84 -2.31 -5.05
CA GLY A 41 -5.71 -0.87 -5.29
C GLY A 41 -5.84 -0.51 -6.77
N VAL A 42 -5.18 -1.26 -7.67
CA VAL A 42 -5.30 -1.11 -9.13
C VAL A 42 -6.75 -1.26 -9.57
N ASN A 43 -7.43 -2.32 -9.11
CA ASN A 43 -8.83 -2.57 -9.47
C ASN A 43 -9.78 -1.48 -8.95
N ARG A 44 -9.56 -0.95 -7.73
CA ARG A 44 -10.33 0.20 -7.22
C ARG A 44 -10.15 1.45 -8.08
N ARG A 45 -8.92 1.70 -8.57
CA ARG A 45 -8.64 2.82 -9.45
C ARG A 45 -9.33 2.64 -10.82
N LEU A 46 -9.25 1.45 -11.41
CA LEU A 46 -9.92 1.14 -12.67
C LEU A 46 -11.44 1.21 -12.55
N SER A 47 -12.02 0.80 -11.42
CA SER A 47 -13.45 0.99 -11.14
C SER A 47 -13.83 2.47 -11.13
N ALA A 48 -13.05 3.32 -10.45
CA ALA A 48 -13.30 4.77 -10.44
C ALA A 48 -13.19 5.40 -11.84
N ASP A 49 -12.34 4.87 -12.73
CA ASP A 49 -12.30 5.31 -14.13
C ASP A 49 -13.61 5.01 -14.86
N GLN A 50 -14.20 3.83 -14.60
CA GLN A 50 -15.50 3.50 -15.21
C GLN A 50 -16.64 4.33 -14.63
N ASP A 51 -16.60 4.64 -13.32
CA ASP A 51 -17.57 5.55 -12.70
C ASP A 51 -17.48 6.96 -13.30
N LEU A 52 -16.27 7.44 -13.61
CA LEU A 52 -16.06 8.69 -14.33
C LEU A 52 -16.62 8.62 -15.76
N GLN A 53 -16.46 7.51 -16.48
CA GLN A 53 -17.04 7.33 -17.80
C GLN A 53 -18.58 7.29 -17.72
N ALA A 54 -19.13 6.61 -16.71
CA ALA A 54 -20.57 6.59 -16.46
C ALA A 54 -21.13 7.99 -16.18
N ALA A 55 -20.42 8.80 -15.36
CA ALA A 55 -20.81 10.19 -15.11
C ALA A 55 -20.78 11.04 -16.39
N LYS A 56 -19.77 10.88 -17.25
CA LYS A 56 -19.71 11.53 -18.57
C LYS A 56 -20.85 11.12 -19.48
N GLY A 57 -21.38 9.90 -19.30
CA GLY A 57 -22.58 9.43 -19.98
C GLY A 57 -23.81 10.31 -19.73
N GLY A 58 -23.85 11.05 -18.61
CA GLY A 58 -24.92 12.02 -18.31
C GLY A 58 -25.05 13.17 -19.33
N TYR A 59 -24.02 13.45 -20.12
CA TYR A 59 -24.06 14.41 -21.22
C TYR A 59 -24.66 13.83 -22.52
N LEU A 60 -24.80 12.50 -22.60
CA LEU A 60 -25.27 11.82 -23.80
C LEU A 60 -26.77 11.58 -23.74
N PRO A 61 -27.45 11.43 -24.91
CA PRO A 61 -28.85 11.09 -24.93
C PRO A 61 -29.09 9.68 -24.37
N ARG A 62 -30.19 9.55 -23.63
CA ARG A 62 -30.73 8.26 -23.20
C ARG A 62 -31.84 7.84 -24.16
N ILE A 63 -31.77 6.61 -24.65
CA ILE A 63 -32.76 6.02 -25.54
C ILE A 63 -33.36 4.81 -24.85
N ASP A 64 -34.67 4.85 -24.60
CA ASP A 64 -35.43 3.78 -23.95
C ASP A 64 -36.46 3.23 -24.92
N LEU A 65 -36.52 1.90 -25.08
CA LEU A 65 -37.59 1.19 -25.77
C LEU A 65 -38.48 0.51 -24.71
N LEU A 66 -39.77 0.83 -24.73
CA LEU A 66 -40.77 0.15 -23.94
C LEU A 66 -41.67 -0.65 -24.89
N ALA A 67 -41.95 -1.92 -24.56
CA ALA A 67 -42.91 -2.74 -25.29
C ALA A 67 -43.68 -3.62 -24.30
N GLY A 68 -44.99 -3.70 -24.49
CA GLY A 68 -45.88 -4.48 -23.63
C GLY A 68 -47.03 -5.09 -24.43
N THR A 69 -47.50 -6.26 -24.04
CA THR A 69 -48.73 -6.87 -24.53
C THR A 69 -49.44 -7.60 -23.39
N GLY A 70 -50.75 -7.52 -23.37
CA GLY A 70 -51.54 -8.15 -22.31
C GLY A 70 -53.05 -8.10 -22.61
N ARG A 71 -53.86 -8.63 -21.72
CA ARG A 71 -55.29 -8.45 -21.75
C ARG A 71 -55.70 -7.38 -20.75
N GLU A 72 -56.44 -6.43 -21.21
CA GLU A 72 -56.96 -5.32 -20.43
C GLU A 72 -58.51 -5.36 -20.44
N GLY A 73 -59.08 -5.22 -19.28
CA GLY A 73 -60.53 -5.03 -19.13
C GLY A 73 -60.81 -3.62 -18.64
N THR A 74 -61.55 -2.83 -19.41
CA THR A 74 -61.79 -1.43 -19.14
C THR A 74 -63.29 -1.12 -19.06
N ASP A 75 -63.68 -0.39 -18.01
CA ASP A 75 -65.01 0.22 -17.84
C ASP A 75 -64.79 1.76 -17.70
N ASN A 76 -65.04 2.51 -18.76
CA ASN A 76 -64.95 3.98 -18.79
C ASN A 76 -66.08 4.58 -19.60
N ASP A 77 -66.15 5.90 -19.74
CA ASP A 77 -67.22 6.60 -20.44
C ASP A 77 -67.32 6.22 -21.94
N SER A 78 -66.21 5.85 -22.57
CA SER A 78 -66.20 5.39 -23.96
C SER A 78 -66.81 4.01 -24.10
N THR A 79 -66.48 3.04 -23.21
CA THR A 79 -67.01 1.68 -23.25
C THR A 79 -68.49 1.63 -22.84
N ARG A 80 -68.96 2.58 -22.02
CA ARG A 80 -70.38 2.69 -21.58
C ARG A 80 -71.26 3.27 -22.68
N SER A 81 -70.71 4.12 -23.57
CA SER A 81 -71.48 4.70 -24.67
C SER A 81 -71.82 3.68 -25.75
N ASP A 82 -71.09 2.60 -25.88
CA ASP A 82 -71.26 1.53 -26.86
C ASP A 82 -72.07 0.32 -26.33
N SER A 83 -72.93 0.51 -25.29
CA SER A 83 -73.77 -0.50 -24.62
C SER A 83 -73.08 -1.70 -23.98
N ASN A 84 -71.77 -1.71 -23.90
CA ASN A 84 -70.93 -2.73 -23.29
C ASN A 84 -70.17 -2.11 -22.13
N HIS A 85 -70.65 -2.17 -20.90
CA HIS A 85 -70.08 -1.54 -19.75
C HIS A 85 -68.63 -2.00 -19.42
N TYR A 86 -68.19 -3.14 -19.94
CA TYR A 86 -66.91 -3.73 -19.70
C TYR A 86 -66.33 -4.32 -20.98
N GLU A 87 -65.30 -3.70 -21.53
CA GLU A 87 -64.65 -4.17 -22.75
C GLU A 87 -63.31 -4.82 -22.42
N THR A 88 -63.11 -6.07 -22.90
CA THR A 88 -61.87 -6.80 -22.70
C THR A 88 -61.14 -6.93 -24.04
N LEU A 89 -59.98 -6.29 -24.15
CA LEU A 89 -59.15 -6.26 -25.37
C LEU A 89 -57.77 -6.85 -25.13
N THR A 90 -57.14 -7.30 -26.21
CA THR A 90 -55.69 -7.54 -26.20
C THR A 90 -54.99 -6.22 -26.47
N ARG A 91 -54.41 -5.64 -25.40
CA ARG A 91 -53.60 -4.42 -25.45
C ARG A 91 -52.23 -4.75 -25.96
N SER A 92 -51.68 -3.94 -26.83
CA SER A 92 -50.26 -3.87 -27.12
C SER A 92 -49.80 -2.42 -27.20
N GLU A 93 -48.65 -2.18 -26.62
CA GLU A 93 -48.01 -0.87 -26.57
C GLU A 93 -46.54 -0.96 -26.93
N SER A 94 -46.03 0.00 -27.64
CA SER A 94 -44.60 0.17 -27.87
C SER A 94 -44.26 1.65 -27.95
N SER A 95 -43.22 2.07 -27.28
CA SER A 95 -42.70 3.43 -27.38
C SER A 95 -41.19 3.49 -27.42
N LEU A 96 -40.67 4.31 -28.29
CA LEU A 96 -39.26 4.69 -28.36
C LEU A 96 -39.14 6.11 -27.84
N ARG A 97 -38.38 6.31 -26.78
CA ARG A 97 -38.16 7.60 -26.14
C ARG A 97 -36.68 7.96 -26.15
N LEU A 98 -36.34 9.14 -26.67
CA LEU A 98 -35.04 9.76 -26.55
C LEU A 98 -35.17 10.96 -25.61
N ARG A 99 -34.31 11.00 -24.58
CA ARG A 99 -34.22 12.13 -23.67
C ARG A 99 -32.78 12.63 -23.67
N GLN A 100 -32.61 13.94 -23.93
CA GLN A 100 -31.32 14.62 -23.91
C GLN A 100 -31.38 15.75 -22.88
N MET A 101 -30.48 15.71 -21.90
CA MET A 101 -30.27 16.81 -20.98
C MET A 101 -29.71 18.01 -21.74
N VAL A 102 -30.36 19.16 -21.61
CA VAL A 102 -29.92 20.45 -22.16
C VAL A 102 -29.28 21.31 -21.07
N PHE A 103 -29.90 21.33 -19.89
CA PHE A 103 -29.39 22.02 -18.72
C PHE A 103 -29.96 21.38 -17.45
N ASP A 104 -29.09 21.09 -16.46
CA ASP A 104 -29.46 20.44 -15.21
C ASP A 104 -28.99 21.19 -13.96
N GLY A 105 -28.73 22.51 -14.11
CA GLY A 105 -28.20 23.31 -12.99
C GLY A 105 -26.76 22.95 -12.61
N PHE A 106 -25.97 22.49 -13.56
CA PHE A 106 -24.56 22.01 -13.37
C PHE A 106 -24.41 20.70 -12.59
N ALA A 107 -25.48 19.93 -12.35
CA ALA A 107 -25.42 18.66 -11.64
C ALA A 107 -24.48 17.68 -12.33
N THR A 108 -24.63 17.42 -13.61
CA THR A 108 -23.78 16.51 -14.40
C THR A 108 -22.33 16.98 -14.44
N SER A 109 -22.06 18.27 -14.62
CA SER A 109 -20.69 18.80 -14.65
C SER A 109 -20.00 18.64 -13.30
N SER A 110 -20.69 18.90 -12.20
CA SER A 110 -20.18 18.72 -10.85
C SER A 110 -19.99 17.23 -10.52
N GLU A 111 -20.88 16.35 -10.98
CA GLU A 111 -20.70 14.90 -10.80
C GLU A 111 -19.48 14.39 -11.58
N VAL A 112 -19.25 14.84 -12.81
CA VAL A 112 -18.02 14.52 -13.55
C VAL A 112 -16.78 15.05 -12.82
N GLY A 113 -16.84 16.28 -12.30
CA GLY A 113 -15.77 16.85 -11.49
C GLY A 113 -15.48 16.03 -10.21
N ARG A 114 -16.54 15.58 -9.54
CA ARG A 114 -16.45 14.72 -8.35
C ARG A 114 -15.77 13.39 -8.69
N GLN A 115 -16.22 12.72 -9.75
CA GLN A 115 -15.62 11.44 -10.16
C GLN A 115 -14.16 11.62 -10.61
N GLN A 116 -13.83 12.73 -11.29
CA GLN A 116 -12.46 13.05 -11.66
C GLN A 116 -11.55 13.22 -10.43
N ALA A 117 -12.03 13.92 -9.39
CA ALA A 117 -11.32 14.06 -8.12
C ALA A 117 -11.17 12.71 -7.41
N THR A 118 -12.22 11.86 -7.41
CA THR A 118 -12.18 10.51 -6.86
C THR A 118 -11.15 9.64 -7.59
N VAL A 119 -11.07 9.69 -8.90
CA VAL A 119 -10.07 9.01 -9.73
C VAL A 119 -8.66 9.40 -9.29
N ASN A 120 -8.39 10.69 -9.07
CA ASN A 120 -7.08 11.16 -8.58
C ASN A 120 -6.81 10.71 -7.14
N SER A 121 -7.82 10.76 -6.26
CA SER A 121 -7.69 10.24 -4.88
C SER A 121 -7.27 8.77 -4.89
N ARG A 122 -7.92 7.91 -5.71
CA ARG A 122 -7.59 6.49 -5.82
C ARG A 122 -6.19 6.25 -6.40
N ALA A 123 -5.74 7.07 -7.36
CA ALA A 123 -4.39 6.99 -7.90
C ALA A 123 -3.33 7.29 -6.83
N TYR A 124 -3.50 8.37 -6.07
CA TYR A 124 -2.59 8.72 -4.98
C TYR A 124 -2.66 7.74 -3.80
N ALA A 125 -3.84 7.21 -3.48
CA ALA A 125 -3.99 6.16 -2.47
C ALA A 125 -3.22 4.89 -2.87
N LEU A 126 -3.28 4.48 -4.14
CA LEU A 126 -2.50 3.35 -4.67
C LEU A 126 -1.01 3.64 -4.61
N LEU A 127 -0.56 4.85 -4.95
CA LEU A 127 0.84 5.25 -4.81
C LEU A 127 1.30 5.19 -3.34
N GLY A 128 0.46 5.64 -2.40
CA GLY A 128 0.73 5.53 -0.97
C GLY A 128 0.82 4.08 -0.48
N SER A 129 -0.05 3.20 -0.98
CA SER A 129 0.05 1.76 -0.70
C SER A 129 1.34 1.17 -1.28
N ALA A 130 1.75 1.56 -2.48
CA ALA A 130 3.00 1.10 -3.09
C ALA A 130 4.24 1.54 -2.29
N GLU A 131 4.27 2.79 -1.80
CA GLU A 131 5.35 3.28 -0.91
C GLU A 131 5.41 2.50 0.41
N ARG A 132 4.24 2.17 0.99
CA ARG A 132 4.15 1.37 2.22
C ARG A 132 4.61 -0.06 1.97
N THR A 133 4.11 -0.73 0.93
CA THR A 133 4.55 -2.09 0.56
C THR A 133 6.06 -2.13 0.32
N ALA A 134 6.63 -1.13 -0.37
CA ALA A 134 8.07 -1.04 -0.56
C ALA A 134 8.83 -0.89 0.77
N LEU A 135 8.30 -0.16 1.75
CA LEU A 135 8.88 -0.05 3.08
C LEU A 135 8.81 -1.38 3.84
N ASP A 136 7.68 -2.09 3.76
CA ASP A 136 7.51 -3.41 4.38
C ASP A 136 8.48 -4.43 3.78
N VAL A 137 8.70 -4.38 2.45
CA VAL A 137 9.74 -5.16 1.77
C VAL A 137 11.13 -4.80 2.29
N ALA A 138 11.46 -3.51 2.43
CA ALA A 138 12.75 -3.08 2.96
C ALA A 138 12.97 -3.60 4.39
N GLN A 139 11.92 -3.57 5.22
CA GLN A 139 11.98 -4.09 6.58
C GLN A 139 12.25 -5.59 6.60
N ALA A 140 11.48 -6.37 5.84
CA ALA A 140 11.64 -7.82 5.78
C ALA A 140 13.01 -8.22 5.20
N TYR A 141 13.44 -7.55 4.14
CA TYR A 141 14.74 -7.76 3.50
C TYR A 141 15.92 -7.49 4.45
N ILE A 142 15.91 -6.34 5.12
CA ILE A 142 16.96 -5.93 6.08
C ILE A 142 16.93 -6.84 7.32
N ASP A 143 15.76 -7.30 7.75
CA ASP A 143 15.66 -8.23 8.89
C ASP A 143 16.27 -9.60 8.57
N VAL A 144 16.07 -10.16 7.37
CA VAL A 144 16.75 -11.40 6.96
C VAL A 144 18.26 -11.23 7.02
N LEU A 145 18.83 -10.17 6.44
CA LEU A 145 20.29 -9.90 6.50
C LEU A 145 20.79 -9.75 7.92
N ARG A 146 20.04 -9.07 8.78
CA ARG A 146 20.36 -8.94 10.21
C ARG A 146 20.39 -10.29 10.90
N ARG A 147 19.40 -11.16 10.65
CA ARG A 147 19.33 -12.51 11.24
C ARG A 147 20.44 -13.40 10.74
N GLU A 148 20.82 -13.34 9.48
CA GLU A 148 21.97 -14.05 8.93
C GLU A 148 23.27 -13.68 9.67
N GLU A 149 23.49 -12.38 9.90
CA GLU A 149 24.64 -11.93 10.67
C GLU A 149 24.60 -12.41 12.12
N LEU A 150 23.42 -12.36 12.78
CA LEU A 150 23.27 -12.86 14.15
C LEU A 150 23.51 -14.38 14.27
N VAL A 151 23.09 -15.17 13.29
CA VAL A 151 23.42 -16.62 13.22
C VAL A 151 24.92 -16.83 13.06
N ALA A 152 25.59 -16.05 12.22
CA ALA A 152 27.04 -16.13 12.06
C ALA A 152 27.77 -15.81 13.37
N LEU A 153 27.36 -14.75 14.10
CA LEU A 153 27.90 -14.39 15.41
C LEU A 153 27.66 -15.48 16.46
N ALA A 154 26.46 -16.07 16.50
CA ALA A 154 26.11 -17.15 17.42
C ALA A 154 26.89 -18.43 17.10
N SER A 155 27.12 -18.74 15.83
CA SER A 155 27.94 -19.87 15.38
C SER A 155 29.41 -19.70 15.81
N GLU A 156 29.97 -18.51 15.66
CA GLU A 156 31.32 -18.20 16.11
C GLU A 156 31.43 -18.26 17.63
N ASN A 157 30.45 -17.75 18.37
CA ASN A 157 30.39 -17.85 19.83
C ASN A 157 30.36 -19.31 20.30
N LEU A 158 29.54 -20.15 19.66
CA LEU A 158 29.52 -21.59 19.93
C LEU A 158 30.89 -22.25 19.72
N LEU A 159 31.54 -21.94 18.59
CA LEU A 159 32.88 -22.50 18.30
C LEU A 159 33.92 -22.10 19.35
N ARG A 160 33.86 -20.86 19.85
CA ARG A 160 34.75 -20.37 20.92
C ARG A 160 34.48 -21.13 22.24
N HIS A 161 33.23 -21.28 22.65
CA HIS A 161 32.87 -22.07 23.84
C HIS A 161 33.24 -23.55 23.71
N GLN A 162 33.11 -24.15 22.51
CA GLN A 162 33.55 -25.51 22.24
C GLN A 162 35.06 -25.69 22.49
N ARG A 163 35.88 -24.74 21.99
CA ARG A 163 37.34 -24.77 22.20
C ARG A 163 37.72 -24.67 23.69
N VAL A 164 37.05 -23.77 24.42
CA VAL A 164 37.29 -23.65 25.88
C VAL A 164 36.89 -24.93 26.62
N HIS A 165 35.71 -25.47 26.32
CA HIS A 165 35.19 -26.71 26.89
C HIS A 165 36.18 -27.88 26.65
N ASP A 166 36.65 -28.09 25.44
CA ASP A 166 37.58 -29.18 25.09
C ASP A 166 38.91 -29.01 25.83
N GLN A 167 39.39 -27.79 25.99
CA GLN A 167 40.61 -27.50 26.76
C GLN A 167 40.42 -27.84 28.25
N ILE A 168 39.29 -27.47 28.85
CA ILE A 168 38.99 -27.78 30.27
C ILE A 168 38.78 -29.26 30.46
N ARG A 169 38.08 -29.96 29.59
CA ARG A 169 37.89 -31.40 29.62
C ARG A 169 39.24 -32.13 29.69
N LEU A 170 40.18 -31.81 28.79
CA LEU A 170 41.51 -32.40 28.77
C LEU A 170 42.32 -32.14 30.08
N ARG A 171 42.18 -30.96 30.70
CA ARG A 171 42.81 -30.64 31.97
C ARG A 171 42.21 -31.46 33.11
N THR A 172 40.88 -31.62 33.14
CA THR A 172 40.18 -32.41 34.17
C THR A 172 40.49 -33.91 34.05
N GLU A 173 40.48 -34.47 32.85
CA GLU A 173 40.86 -35.87 32.57
C GLU A 173 42.30 -36.20 32.99
N ARG A 174 43.22 -35.22 32.91
CA ARG A 174 44.60 -35.33 33.34
C ARG A 174 44.80 -35.07 34.83
N GLY A 175 43.76 -34.82 35.61
CA GLY A 175 43.80 -34.58 37.05
C GLY A 175 44.34 -33.20 37.46
N VAL A 176 44.54 -32.26 36.51
CA VAL A 176 45.05 -30.90 36.81
C VAL A 176 43.96 -29.84 36.76
N GLY A 177 42.70 -30.21 36.41
CA GLY A 177 41.52 -29.33 36.36
C GLY A 177 40.56 -29.63 37.52
N ARG A 178 39.73 -28.64 37.88
CA ARG A 178 38.64 -28.78 38.84
C ARG A 178 37.36 -29.26 38.14
N THR A 179 36.62 -30.19 38.77
CA THR A 179 35.33 -30.64 38.25
C THR A 179 34.33 -29.50 38.09
N ALA A 180 34.32 -28.53 39.04
CA ALA A 180 33.45 -27.33 38.94
C ALA A 180 33.75 -26.46 37.71
N ASP A 181 35.01 -26.35 37.27
CA ASP A 181 35.40 -25.63 36.06
C ASP A 181 34.86 -26.36 34.79
N PHE A 182 34.88 -27.71 34.82
CA PHE A 182 34.32 -28.52 33.74
C PHE A 182 32.79 -28.36 33.64
N ASP A 183 32.08 -28.48 34.76
CA ASP A 183 30.62 -28.29 34.83
C ASP A 183 30.23 -26.90 34.37
N GLN A 184 30.99 -25.87 34.69
CA GLN A 184 30.77 -24.49 34.23
C GLN A 184 30.99 -24.35 32.72
N ALA A 185 32.04 -24.98 32.18
CA ALA A 185 32.30 -24.98 30.74
C ALA A 185 31.17 -25.69 29.96
N GLU A 186 30.66 -26.83 30.50
CA GLU A 186 29.50 -27.52 29.94
C GLU A 186 28.25 -26.65 29.95
N ALA A 187 27.94 -25.98 31.06
CA ALA A 187 26.77 -25.08 31.15
C ALA A 187 26.84 -23.93 30.12
N ARG A 188 28.03 -23.30 29.98
CA ARG A 188 28.23 -22.24 28.99
C ARG A 188 28.17 -22.74 27.53
N LEU A 189 28.68 -23.93 27.26
CA LEU A 189 28.56 -24.59 25.97
C LEU A 189 27.09 -24.89 25.63
N ALA A 190 26.32 -25.41 26.59
CA ALA A 190 24.87 -25.63 26.41
C ALA A 190 24.11 -24.31 26.12
N GLN A 191 24.48 -23.25 26.84
CA GLN A 191 23.91 -21.89 26.57
C GLN A 191 24.24 -21.41 25.15
N ALA A 192 25.49 -21.54 24.69
CA ALA A 192 25.89 -21.14 23.34
C ALA A 192 25.18 -21.95 22.25
N LYS A 193 24.98 -23.28 22.47
CA LYS A 193 24.16 -24.12 21.58
C LYS A 193 22.72 -23.61 21.51
N ASN A 194 22.10 -23.30 22.63
CA ASN A 194 20.75 -22.79 22.70
C ASN A 194 20.63 -21.41 21.98
N ASN A 195 21.62 -20.53 22.17
CA ASN A 195 21.66 -19.24 21.47
C ASN A 195 21.69 -19.43 19.94
N LEU A 196 22.50 -20.37 19.43
CA LEU A 196 22.53 -20.64 17.98
C LEU A 196 21.19 -21.16 17.47
N ILE A 197 20.56 -22.12 18.16
CA ILE A 197 19.24 -22.64 17.78
C ILE A 197 18.20 -21.51 17.76
N THR A 198 18.23 -20.63 18.75
CA THR A 198 17.32 -19.47 18.82
C THR A 198 17.51 -18.55 17.62
N GLU A 199 18.77 -18.20 17.27
CA GLU A 199 19.00 -17.31 16.11
C GLU A 199 18.67 -18.00 14.77
N GLN A 200 18.88 -19.31 14.64
CA GLN A 200 18.43 -20.08 13.48
C GLN A 200 16.90 -20.07 13.33
N THR A 201 16.17 -20.22 14.43
CA THR A 201 14.71 -20.12 14.44
C THR A 201 14.25 -18.71 14.05
N ASN A 202 14.88 -17.68 14.63
CA ASN A 202 14.58 -16.28 14.27
C ASN A 202 14.85 -16.00 12.79
N LEU A 203 15.90 -16.58 12.19
CA LEU A 203 16.17 -16.46 10.76
C LEU A 203 15.09 -17.16 9.93
N ALA A 204 14.68 -18.36 10.31
CA ALA A 204 13.59 -19.07 9.61
C ALA A 204 12.28 -18.27 9.67
N ASP A 205 11.93 -17.67 10.81
CA ASP A 205 10.76 -16.80 10.95
C ASP A 205 10.87 -15.55 10.08
N ALA A 206 12.05 -14.93 10.00
CA ALA A 206 12.29 -13.78 9.12
C ALA A 206 12.16 -14.14 7.63
N GLN A 207 12.62 -15.33 7.22
CA GLN A 207 12.46 -15.84 5.85
C GLN A 207 10.98 -16.07 5.50
N VAL A 208 10.19 -16.63 6.43
CA VAL A 208 8.74 -16.77 6.25
C VAL A 208 8.05 -15.40 6.12
N ASN A 209 8.43 -14.43 6.95
CA ASN A 209 7.91 -13.06 6.84
C ASN A 209 8.29 -12.41 5.51
N TYR A 210 9.55 -12.59 5.07
CA TYR A 210 10.00 -12.11 3.76
C TYR A 210 9.16 -12.71 2.62
N TYR A 211 8.94 -14.02 2.62
CA TYR A 211 8.08 -14.69 1.64
C TYR A 211 6.66 -14.12 1.64
N SER A 212 6.08 -13.86 2.82
CA SER A 212 4.74 -13.28 2.93
C SER A 212 4.62 -11.89 2.28
N VAL A 213 5.67 -11.08 2.39
CA VAL A 213 5.67 -9.69 1.89
C VAL A 213 6.10 -9.61 0.41
N VAL A 214 7.11 -10.39 0.01
CA VAL A 214 7.70 -10.33 -1.34
C VAL A 214 7.06 -11.33 -2.31
N GLY A 215 6.52 -12.44 -1.77
CA GLY A 215 5.94 -13.53 -2.58
C GLY A 215 6.96 -14.52 -3.14
N GLN A 216 8.23 -14.42 -2.74
CA GLN A 216 9.35 -15.27 -3.16
C GLN A 216 10.27 -15.55 -1.98
N ASP A 217 10.94 -16.71 -1.98
CA ASP A 217 11.96 -17.00 -0.97
C ASP A 217 13.19 -16.09 -1.15
N PRO A 218 13.86 -15.70 -0.03
CA PRO A 218 15.09 -14.92 -0.12
C PRO A 218 16.22 -15.76 -0.73
N GLN A 219 16.91 -15.21 -1.74
CA GLN A 219 18.03 -15.87 -2.41
C GLN A 219 19.25 -14.95 -2.42
N ASP A 220 20.28 -15.30 -1.65
CA ASP A 220 21.58 -14.58 -1.59
C ASP A 220 21.41 -13.06 -1.57
N LEU A 221 20.79 -12.53 -0.51
CA LEU A 221 20.45 -11.12 -0.41
C LEU A 221 21.71 -10.24 -0.34
N SER A 222 21.76 -9.19 -1.17
CA SER A 222 22.87 -8.21 -1.12
C SER A 222 22.59 -7.10 -0.11
N LEU A 223 23.62 -6.61 0.61
CA LEU A 223 23.45 -5.48 1.50
C LEU A 223 23.02 -4.23 0.72
N PRO A 224 21.86 -3.62 1.01
CA PRO A 224 21.39 -2.46 0.28
C PRO A 224 22.20 -1.20 0.60
N ALA A 225 22.25 -0.28 -0.35
CA ALA A 225 22.99 0.97 -0.19
C ALA A 225 22.32 1.88 0.85
N GLY A 226 23.14 2.55 1.69
CA GLY A 226 22.65 3.58 2.59
C GLY A 226 22.15 4.82 1.83
N LEU A 227 21.12 5.48 2.36
CA LEU A 227 20.47 6.64 1.74
C LEU A 227 20.83 7.97 2.43
N LEU A 228 21.78 8.00 3.36
CA LEU A 228 22.15 9.19 4.15
C LEU A 228 22.40 10.42 3.29
N GLY A 229 23.12 10.28 2.17
CA GLY A 229 23.41 11.38 1.24
C GLY A 229 22.21 11.91 0.47
N GLN A 230 21.07 11.22 0.54
CA GLN A 230 19.82 11.59 -0.12
C GLN A 230 18.75 12.09 0.86
N LEU A 231 19.04 12.08 2.17
CA LEU A 231 18.12 12.57 3.19
C LEU A 231 18.20 14.09 3.32
N PRO A 232 17.10 14.76 3.76
CA PRO A 232 17.12 16.18 4.08
C PRO A 232 18.15 16.52 5.16
N ALA A 233 18.62 17.76 5.17
CA ALA A 233 19.61 18.20 6.15
C ALA A 233 19.01 18.41 7.57
N SER A 234 17.69 18.61 7.67
CA SER A 234 17.00 18.87 8.94
C SER A 234 15.61 18.23 8.97
N LEU A 235 15.09 18.02 10.20
CA LEU A 235 13.71 17.57 10.44
C LEU A 235 12.68 18.54 9.82
N GLN A 236 12.97 19.84 9.84
CA GLN A 236 12.06 20.84 9.26
C GLN A 236 11.95 20.70 7.75
N GLU A 237 13.07 20.51 7.07
CA GLU A 237 13.09 20.24 5.63
C GLU A 237 12.40 18.90 5.30
N ALA A 238 12.62 17.86 6.11
CA ALA A 238 11.94 16.58 5.95
C ALA A 238 10.41 16.73 6.08
N ARG A 239 9.92 17.48 7.05
CA ARG A 239 8.49 17.79 7.21
C ARG A 239 7.93 18.60 6.05
N GLN A 240 8.71 19.51 5.48
CA GLN A 240 8.31 20.23 4.28
C GLN A 240 8.18 19.28 3.09
N GLN A 241 9.13 18.38 2.88
CA GLN A 241 9.07 17.39 1.81
C GLN A 241 7.87 16.42 1.99
N VAL A 242 7.49 16.06 3.22
CA VAL A 242 6.25 15.31 3.50
C VAL A 242 5.03 16.08 2.99
N ARG A 243 4.92 17.37 3.31
CA ARG A 243 3.78 18.20 2.85
C ARG A 243 3.68 18.28 1.33
N GLU A 244 4.80 18.36 0.65
CA GLU A 244 4.86 18.55 -0.80
C GLU A 244 4.66 17.24 -1.57
N ASN A 245 5.19 16.12 -1.06
CA ASN A 245 5.33 14.90 -1.85
C ASN A 245 4.48 13.72 -1.36
N SER A 246 3.97 13.74 -0.11
CA SER A 246 3.24 12.60 0.43
C SER A 246 2.02 12.23 -0.41
N PRO A 247 1.95 11.00 -0.95
CA PRO A 247 0.79 10.54 -1.70
C PRO A 247 -0.49 10.52 -0.86
N LEU A 248 -0.38 10.24 0.44
CA LEU A 248 -1.51 10.22 1.36
C LEU A 248 -2.15 11.62 1.49
N LEU A 249 -1.34 12.68 1.59
CA LEU A 249 -1.86 14.05 1.64
C LEU A 249 -2.48 14.48 0.32
N ARG A 250 -1.89 14.08 -0.80
CA ARG A 250 -2.47 14.36 -2.13
C ARG A 250 -3.77 13.61 -2.37
N SER A 251 -3.89 12.36 -1.88
CA SER A 251 -5.15 11.61 -1.89
C SER A 251 -6.22 12.33 -1.08
N ALA A 252 -5.92 12.72 0.16
CA ALA A 252 -6.86 13.44 1.01
C ALA A 252 -7.27 14.80 0.44
N GLU A 253 -6.37 15.52 -0.24
CA GLU A 253 -6.70 16.76 -0.95
C GLU A 253 -7.65 16.51 -2.13
N ALA A 254 -7.44 15.43 -2.87
CA ALA A 254 -8.36 15.04 -3.95
C ALA A 254 -9.75 14.64 -3.40
N ASP A 255 -9.82 14.05 -2.21
CA ASP A 255 -11.09 13.78 -1.52
C ASP A 255 -11.79 15.10 -1.09
N VAL A 256 -11.05 16.11 -0.65
CA VAL A 256 -11.61 17.46 -0.41
C VAL A 256 -12.20 18.02 -1.69
N GLN A 257 -11.48 17.96 -2.81
CA GLN A 257 -11.98 18.40 -4.12
C GLN A 257 -13.26 17.64 -4.54
N ALA A 258 -13.34 16.33 -4.27
CA ALA A 258 -14.54 15.55 -4.53
C ALA A 258 -15.74 16.04 -3.70
N THR A 259 -15.55 16.37 -2.43
CA THR A 259 -16.62 16.92 -1.58
C THR A 259 -17.02 18.35 -1.97
N GLU A 260 -16.08 19.17 -2.44
CA GLU A 260 -16.37 20.49 -3.01
C GLU A 260 -17.28 20.35 -4.25
N GLN A 261 -17.01 19.39 -5.12
CA GLN A 261 -17.88 19.12 -6.28
C GLN A 261 -19.26 18.56 -5.86
N GLN A 262 -19.35 17.80 -4.76
CA GLN A 262 -20.66 17.41 -4.20
C GLN A 262 -21.46 18.62 -3.69
N TYR A 263 -20.78 19.59 -3.09
CA TYR A 263 -21.40 20.83 -2.65
C TYR A 263 -21.92 21.64 -3.86
N GLU A 264 -21.13 21.73 -4.95
CA GLU A 264 -21.57 22.39 -6.18
C GLU A 264 -22.74 21.64 -6.84
N ALA A 265 -22.71 20.30 -6.86
CA ALA A 265 -23.83 19.48 -7.34
C ALA A 265 -25.12 19.74 -6.55
N ALA A 266 -25.03 19.92 -5.23
CA ALA A 266 -26.19 20.22 -4.39
C ALA A 266 -26.85 21.58 -4.68
N LYS A 267 -26.11 22.51 -5.29
CA LYS A 267 -26.67 23.79 -5.76
C LYS A 267 -27.60 23.62 -6.97
N SER A 268 -27.50 22.51 -7.72
CA SER A 268 -28.30 22.26 -8.91
C SER A 268 -29.80 22.28 -8.63
N THR A 269 -30.25 21.95 -7.42
CA THR A 269 -31.66 21.97 -7.03
C THR A 269 -32.25 23.39 -7.01
N PHE A 270 -31.41 24.43 -6.96
CA PHE A 270 -31.81 25.82 -7.02
C PHE A 270 -31.89 26.39 -8.47
N TYR A 271 -31.63 25.56 -9.47
CA TYR A 271 -31.71 25.91 -10.87
C TYR A 271 -32.80 25.13 -11.59
N PRO A 272 -33.40 25.65 -12.65
CA PRO A 272 -34.30 24.89 -13.51
C PRO A 272 -33.54 23.77 -14.25
N GLN A 273 -34.21 22.65 -14.48
CA GLN A 273 -33.71 21.56 -15.33
C GLN A 273 -34.46 21.58 -16.64
N VAL A 274 -33.76 21.43 -17.75
CA VAL A 274 -34.32 21.47 -19.11
C VAL A 274 -33.84 20.24 -19.87
N ASP A 275 -34.81 19.45 -20.33
CA ASP A 275 -34.60 18.26 -21.14
C ASP A 275 -35.28 18.43 -22.52
N ALA A 276 -34.63 17.98 -23.58
CA ALA A 276 -35.25 17.74 -24.87
C ALA A 276 -35.71 16.28 -24.92
N GLU A 277 -36.99 16.09 -25.22
CA GLU A 277 -37.63 14.77 -25.31
C GLU A 277 -38.20 14.54 -26.70
N LEU A 278 -37.85 13.40 -27.32
CA LEU A 278 -38.48 12.87 -28.51
C LEU A 278 -39.10 11.54 -28.17
N MET A 279 -40.34 11.33 -28.57
CA MET A 279 -41.06 10.08 -28.34
C MET A 279 -41.81 9.68 -29.62
N GLN A 280 -41.77 8.40 -29.95
CA GLN A 280 -42.63 7.75 -30.93
C GLN A 280 -43.34 6.60 -30.22
N GLY A 281 -44.66 6.64 -30.21
CA GLY A 281 -45.53 5.58 -29.68
C GLY A 281 -46.30 4.87 -30.80
N ALA A 282 -46.53 3.58 -30.65
CA ALA A 282 -47.39 2.77 -31.49
C ALA A 282 -48.16 1.78 -30.61
N ASP A 283 -49.41 2.04 -30.42
CA ASP A 283 -50.27 1.34 -29.49
C ASP A 283 -51.48 0.73 -30.21
N ASN A 284 -52.02 -0.32 -29.62
CA ASN A 284 -53.22 -0.99 -30.14
C ASN A 284 -54.13 -1.41 -28.97
N ASN A 285 -55.41 -1.10 -29.11
CA ASN A 285 -56.49 -1.42 -28.19
C ASN A 285 -56.23 -0.92 -26.75
N LEU A 286 -55.90 0.35 -26.61
CA LEU A 286 -55.70 1.02 -25.32
C LEU A 286 -57.02 1.48 -24.71
N ASP A 287 -57.12 1.37 -23.37
CA ASP A 287 -58.18 1.96 -22.54
C ASP A 287 -59.60 1.64 -23.03
N GLY A 288 -59.81 0.40 -23.49
CA GLY A 288 -61.08 -0.08 -23.99
C GLY A 288 -61.44 0.40 -25.40
N THR A 289 -60.59 1.16 -26.07
CA THR A 289 -60.79 1.66 -27.43
C THR A 289 -60.09 0.77 -28.45
N ARG A 290 -60.84 0.18 -29.39
CA ARG A 290 -60.30 -0.70 -30.43
C ARG A 290 -59.55 0.12 -31.50
N GLY A 291 -58.39 -0.39 -31.94
CA GLY A 291 -57.64 0.15 -33.06
C GLY A 291 -56.23 0.58 -32.72
N HIS A 292 -55.54 1.10 -33.75
CA HIS A 292 -54.16 1.59 -33.66
C HIS A 292 -54.12 3.08 -33.35
N VAL A 293 -53.20 3.44 -32.45
CA VAL A 293 -52.82 4.82 -32.17
C VAL A 293 -51.31 4.95 -32.42
N ASN A 294 -50.93 5.83 -33.36
CA ASN A 294 -49.55 6.20 -33.60
C ASN A 294 -49.39 7.67 -33.23
N GLU A 295 -48.49 7.92 -32.34
CA GLU A 295 -48.17 9.29 -31.90
C GLU A 295 -46.68 9.57 -31.92
N TRP A 296 -46.32 10.80 -32.14
CA TRP A 296 -44.99 11.29 -31.95
C TRP A 296 -45.02 12.60 -31.17
N GLN A 297 -44.01 12.81 -30.37
CA GLN A 297 -43.89 14.02 -29.55
C GLN A 297 -42.47 14.52 -29.58
N ALA A 298 -42.28 15.83 -29.81
CA ALA A 298 -41.00 16.52 -29.63
C ALA A 298 -41.23 17.67 -28.66
N MET A 299 -40.58 17.65 -27.53
CA MET A 299 -40.79 18.61 -26.44
C MET A 299 -39.47 19.11 -25.86
N LEU A 300 -39.47 20.38 -25.46
CA LEU A 300 -38.51 20.94 -24.51
C LEU A 300 -39.24 21.03 -23.17
N ARG A 301 -38.82 20.22 -22.21
CA ARG A 301 -39.45 20.14 -20.88
C ARG A 301 -38.59 20.81 -19.86
N MET A 302 -39.10 21.84 -19.19
CA MET A 302 -38.49 22.50 -18.06
C MET A 302 -39.14 22.01 -16.75
N ARG A 303 -38.32 21.71 -15.77
CA ARG A 303 -38.76 21.38 -14.42
C ARG A 303 -38.01 22.29 -13.44
N TYR A 304 -38.77 22.99 -12.60
CA TYR A 304 -38.20 23.86 -11.57
C TYR A 304 -38.99 23.71 -10.28
N ASN A 305 -38.31 23.30 -9.21
CA ASN A 305 -38.91 23.19 -7.89
C ASN A 305 -38.87 24.56 -7.22
N LEU A 306 -39.99 25.18 -6.96
CA LEU A 306 -40.08 26.50 -6.33
C LEU A 306 -39.94 26.44 -4.81
N PHE A 307 -40.35 25.35 -4.18
CA PHE A 307 -40.33 25.18 -2.75
C PHE A 307 -40.36 23.69 -2.36
N ALA A 308 -39.34 23.23 -1.64
CA ALA A 308 -39.18 21.85 -1.16
C ALA A 308 -39.23 21.75 0.39
N GLY A 309 -39.94 22.64 1.06
CA GLY A 309 -40.05 22.60 2.53
C GLY A 309 -38.74 22.89 3.27
N GLY A 310 -37.73 23.48 2.61
CA GLY A 310 -36.41 23.77 3.20
C GLY A 310 -35.40 22.65 3.09
N SER A 311 -35.76 21.49 2.52
CA SER A 311 -34.86 20.32 2.37
C SER A 311 -33.63 20.61 1.53
N ASP A 312 -33.77 21.39 0.43
CA ASP A 312 -32.63 21.73 -0.44
C ASP A 312 -31.60 22.57 0.27
N LYS A 313 -32.04 23.56 1.08
CA LYS A 313 -31.13 24.37 1.92
C LYS A 313 -30.41 23.53 2.97
N ALA A 314 -31.14 22.62 3.65
CA ALA A 314 -30.56 21.71 4.62
C ALA A 314 -29.54 20.74 4.00
N ASN A 315 -29.86 20.19 2.80
CA ASN A 315 -28.94 19.34 2.05
C ASN A 315 -27.67 20.11 1.64
N LEU A 316 -27.80 21.32 1.11
CA LEU A 316 -26.65 22.17 0.77
C LEU A 316 -25.76 22.43 1.99
N GLN A 317 -26.35 22.74 3.15
CA GLN A 317 -25.62 22.96 4.39
C GLN A 317 -24.94 21.67 4.88
N ALA A 318 -25.58 20.51 4.73
CA ALA A 318 -24.97 19.22 5.05
C ALA A 318 -23.73 18.96 4.18
N LYS A 319 -23.78 19.27 2.87
CA LYS A 319 -22.62 19.14 1.97
C LYS A 319 -21.47 20.09 2.35
N ALA A 320 -21.79 21.30 2.80
CA ALA A 320 -20.77 22.23 3.32
C ALA A 320 -20.04 21.65 4.56
N TYR A 321 -20.78 21.03 5.49
CA TYR A 321 -20.14 20.37 6.65
C TYR A 321 -19.34 19.13 6.23
N GLN A 322 -19.75 18.35 5.24
CA GLN A 322 -18.96 17.23 4.69
C GLN A 322 -17.66 17.71 4.05
N THR A 323 -17.64 18.87 3.41
CA THR A 323 -16.40 19.47 2.90
C THR A 323 -15.46 19.86 4.06
N ASN A 324 -15.99 20.48 5.14
CA ASN A 324 -15.19 20.79 6.32
C ASN A 324 -14.64 19.54 6.99
N GLU A 325 -15.45 18.48 7.10
CA GLU A 325 -15.00 17.17 7.60
C GLU A 325 -13.83 16.63 6.78
N ALA A 326 -13.91 16.67 5.45
CA ALA A 326 -12.82 16.22 4.56
C ALA A 326 -11.53 17.05 4.76
N MET A 327 -11.67 18.37 4.96
CA MET A 327 -10.53 19.25 5.30
C MET A 327 -9.89 18.87 6.63
N ASP A 328 -10.68 18.56 7.65
CA ASP A 328 -10.18 18.14 8.95
C ASP A 328 -9.49 16.76 8.87
N ILE A 329 -10.02 15.81 8.11
CA ILE A 329 -9.38 14.52 7.85
C ILE A 329 -8.03 14.73 7.18
N ARG A 330 -7.94 15.57 6.15
CA ARG A 330 -6.67 15.94 5.49
C ARG A 330 -5.66 16.54 6.47
N ASN A 331 -6.10 17.49 7.30
CA ASN A 331 -5.23 18.13 8.27
C ASN A 331 -4.77 17.15 9.36
N ASN A 332 -5.63 16.21 9.77
CA ASN A 332 -5.24 15.13 10.68
C ASN A 332 -4.21 14.19 10.05
N ALA A 333 -4.33 13.88 8.78
CA ALA A 333 -3.32 13.08 8.06
C ALA A 333 -1.94 13.77 8.09
N LEU A 334 -1.88 15.10 7.91
CA LEU A 334 -0.63 15.85 8.04
C LEU A 334 -0.07 15.77 9.47
N ARG A 335 -0.92 15.80 10.50
CA ARG A 335 -0.49 15.68 11.90
C ARG A 335 0.17 14.32 12.15
N VAL A 336 -0.47 13.25 11.71
CA VAL A 336 0.05 11.86 11.84
C VAL A 336 1.38 11.70 11.11
N LEU A 337 1.48 12.15 9.85
CA LEU A 337 2.72 12.08 9.07
C LEU A 337 3.85 12.92 9.68
N SER A 338 3.52 14.07 10.29
CA SER A 338 4.51 14.92 10.97
C SER A 338 5.06 14.25 12.24
N GLU A 339 4.22 13.49 12.95
CA GLU A 339 4.61 12.65 14.09
C GLU A 339 5.48 11.48 13.64
N GLU A 340 5.05 10.71 12.63
CA GLU A 340 5.82 9.60 12.06
C GLU A 340 7.21 10.05 11.59
N MET A 341 7.29 11.19 10.90
CA MET A 341 8.55 11.79 10.49
C MET A 341 9.42 12.16 11.70
N GLY A 342 8.85 12.74 12.74
CA GLY A 342 9.56 13.10 13.97
C GLY A 342 10.15 11.86 14.65
N LEU A 343 9.37 10.78 14.78
CA LEU A 343 9.82 9.51 15.35
C LEU A 343 10.93 8.85 14.51
N ALA A 344 10.78 8.83 13.19
CA ALA A 344 11.80 8.28 12.29
C ALA A 344 13.10 9.10 12.37
N TRP A 345 13.00 10.42 12.41
CA TRP A 345 14.16 11.30 12.53
C TRP A 345 14.91 11.11 13.85
N ASN A 346 14.19 11.03 14.96
CA ASN A 346 14.79 10.77 16.27
C ASN A 346 15.46 9.39 16.33
N ALA A 347 14.85 8.37 15.72
CA ALA A 347 15.43 7.03 15.63
C ALA A 347 16.76 7.04 14.83
N LEU A 348 16.80 7.77 13.71
CA LEU A 348 18.02 7.92 12.91
C LEU A 348 19.13 8.65 13.70
N THR A 349 18.79 9.78 14.32
CA THR A 349 19.75 10.56 15.10
C THR A 349 20.35 9.73 16.23
N ASN A 350 19.49 9.04 16.99
CA ASN A 350 19.92 8.17 18.10
C ASN A 350 20.79 7.00 17.61
N ALA A 351 20.41 6.33 16.50
CA ALA A 351 21.20 5.23 15.95
C ALA A 351 22.59 5.72 15.50
N ARG A 352 22.69 6.89 14.86
CA ARG A 352 23.94 7.50 14.43
C ARG A 352 24.86 7.90 15.60
N GLU A 353 24.30 8.35 16.72
CA GLU A 353 25.04 8.67 17.93
C GLU A 353 25.52 7.39 18.65
N GLN A 354 24.73 6.33 18.66
CA GLN A 354 25.07 5.05 19.29
C GLN A 354 26.08 4.23 18.49
N LEU A 355 26.08 4.33 17.16
CA LEU A 355 26.88 3.46 16.29
C LEU A 355 28.40 3.52 16.59
N PRO A 356 29.05 4.70 16.69
CA PRO A 356 30.48 4.77 17.03
C PRO A 356 30.77 4.23 18.43
N ILE A 357 29.91 4.51 19.42
CA ILE A 357 30.06 4.03 20.80
C ILE A 357 29.96 2.50 20.85
N ALA A 358 29.00 1.90 20.13
CA ALA A 358 28.84 0.47 20.05
C ALA A 358 30.02 -0.21 19.32
N SER A 359 30.59 0.43 18.29
CA SER A 359 31.78 -0.03 17.60
C SER A 359 33.00 -0.05 18.53
N ASP A 360 33.26 1.05 19.26
CA ASP A 360 34.35 1.12 20.25
C ASP A 360 34.19 0.06 21.33
N TYR A 361 32.94 -0.19 21.77
CA TYR A 361 32.64 -1.20 22.78
C TYR A 361 32.99 -2.62 22.31
N VAL A 362 32.67 -2.95 21.04
CA VAL A 362 33.10 -4.23 20.44
C VAL A 362 34.61 -4.33 20.34
N ASP A 363 35.31 -3.26 19.96
CA ASP A 363 36.76 -3.23 19.84
C ASP A 363 37.45 -3.42 21.21
N TYR A 364 36.93 -2.79 22.26
CA TYR A 364 37.45 -2.97 23.62
C TYR A 364 37.20 -4.39 24.13
N ASN A 365 36.00 -4.94 23.97
CA ASN A 365 35.66 -6.29 24.37
C ASN A 365 36.48 -7.35 23.62
N THR A 366 36.78 -7.12 22.35
CA THR A 366 37.65 -7.99 21.55
C THR A 366 39.06 -8.04 22.16
N ARG A 367 39.63 -6.87 22.48
CA ARG A 367 40.96 -6.78 23.11
C ARG A 367 40.99 -7.39 24.52
N VAL A 368 39.96 -7.16 25.33
CA VAL A 368 39.83 -7.75 26.67
C VAL A 368 39.79 -9.28 26.60
N ARG A 369 38.93 -9.79 25.72
CA ARG A 369 38.79 -11.23 25.51
C ARG A 369 40.10 -11.86 25.03
N GLU A 370 40.84 -11.26 24.12
CA GLU A 370 42.14 -11.74 23.66
C GLU A 370 43.18 -11.75 24.78
N ALA A 371 43.21 -10.70 25.60
CA ALA A 371 44.09 -10.63 26.75
C ALA A 371 43.76 -11.71 27.79
N TYR A 372 42.47 -11.90 28.12
CA TYR A 372 42.01 -12.91 29.06
C TYR A 372 42.28 -14.34 28.56
N GLN A 373 42.13 -14.60 27.27
CA GLN A 373 42.50 -15.88 26.67
C GLN A 373 43.99 -16.20 26.84
N LYS A 374 44.87 -15.22 26.60
CA LYS A 374 46.33 -15.38 26.82
C LYS A 374 46.68 -15.62 28.31
N GLN A 375 46.13 -14.80 29.21
CA GLN A 375 46.34 -14.94 30.67
C GLN A 375 45.81 -16.27 31.19
N PHE A 376 44.65 -16.74 30.73
CA PHE A 376 44.08 -18.02 31.08
C PHE A 376 44.96 -19.20 30.62
N SER A 377 45.57 -19.10 29.44
CA SER A 377 46.51 -20.12 28.94
C SER A 377 47.78 -20.22 29.80
N LEU A 378 48.22 -19.12 30.42
CA LEU A 378 49.37 -19.03 31.35
C LEU A 378 48.98 -19.38 32.78
N GLY A 379 47.69 -19.56 33.10
CA GLY A 379 47.22 -19.84 34.47
C GLY A 379 47.07 -18.61 35.35
N GLU A 380 47.15 -17.39 34.76
CA GLU A 380 47.09 -16.11 35.49
C GLU A 380 45.66 -15.55 35.61
N ARG A 381 44.67 -16.18 34.95
CA ARG A 381 43.28 -15.74 34.93
C ARG A 381 42.32 -16.92 35.15
N SER A 382 41.17 -16.66 35.80
CA SER A 382 40.16 -17.70 36.04
C SER A 382 39.40 -18.06 34.75
N LEU A 383 38.84 -19.30 34.73
CA LEU A 383 37.92 -19.72 33.67
C LEU A 383 36.69 -18.82 33.60
N LEU A 384 36.14 -18.39 34.73
CA LEU A 384 34.97 -17.53 34.82
C LEU A 384 35.19 -16.22 34.08
N ASP A 385 36.32 -15.55 34.33
CA ASP A 385 36.66 -14.29 33.65
C ASP A 385 36.71 -14.44 32.11
N LEU A 386 37.31 -15.57 31.65
CA LEU A 386 37.36 -15.87 30.21
C LEU A 386 35.96 -16.08 29.62
N LEU A 387 35.14 -16.92 30.26
CA LEU A 387 33.79 -17.22 29.80
C LEU A 387 32.85 -15.98 29.80
N ASP A 388 33.00 -15.11 30.80
CA ASP A 388 32.28 -13.86 30.91
C ASP A 388 32.72 -12.88 29.81
N SER A 389 34.03 -12.79 29.50
CA SER A 389 34.52 -11.96 28.40
C SER A 389 34.06 -12.45 27.02
N GLU A 390 33.89 -13.74 26.79
CA GLU A 390 33.32 -14.31 25.57
C GLU A 390 31.81 -13.93 25.42
N ASN A 391 31.06 -14.00 26.52
CA ASN A 391 29.64 -13.60 26.52
C ASN A 391 29.48 -12.10 26.31
N GLU A 392 30.32 -11.26 26.92
CA GLU A 392 30.29 -9.80 26.77
C GLU A 392 30.62 -9.41 25.33
N LEU A 393 31.62 -10.02 24.70
CA LEU A 393 31.94 -9.80 23.30
C LEU A 393 30.76 -10.18 22.40
N PHE A 394 30.17 -11.35 22.59
CA PHE A 394 29.00 -11.79 21.81
C PHE A 394 27.82 -10.81 21.94
N THR A 395 27.53 -10.38 23.16
CA THR A 395 26.44 -9.42 23.42
C THR A 395 26.71 -8.07 22.78
N SER A 396 27.94 -7.55 22.85
CA SER A 396 28.32 -6.29 22.23
C SER A 396 28.26 -6.34 20.69
N GLN A 397 28.70 -7.45 20.09
CA GLN A 397 28.60 -7.67 18.63
C GLN A 397 27.16 -7.71 18.14
N ARG A 398 26.27 -8.43 18.85
CA ARG A 398 24.83 -8.45 18.55
C ARG A 398 24.23 -7.03 18.59
N ARG A 399 24.54 -6.28 19.64
CA ARG A 399 24.03 -4.90 19.78
C ARG A 399 24.51 -3.99 18.65
N LEU A 400 25.78 -4.10 18.25
CA LEU A 400 26.31 -3.35 17.11
C LEU A 400 25.58 -3.69 15.82
N ALA A 401 25.33 -4.97 15.54
CA ALA A 401 24.57 -5.42 14.39
C ALA A 401 23.14 -4.84 14.41
N ASP A 402 22.45 -4.93 15.54
CA ASP A 402 21.09 -4.38 15.70
C ASP A 402 21.04 -2.87 15.43
N ILE A 403 21.98 -2.09 15.97
CA ILE A 403 22.05 -0.63 15.76
C ILE A 403 22.32 -0.31 14.27
N ARG A 404 23.25 -1.03 13.62
CA ARG A 404 23.62 -0.82 12.23
C ARG A 404 22.46 -1.08 11.27
N PHE A 405 21.76 -2.19 11.43
CA PHE A 405 20.60 -2.52 10.59
C PHE A 405 19.39 -1.61 10.88
N ASN A 406 19.19 -1.21 12.13
CA ASN A 406 18.15 -0.24 12.48
C ASN A 406 18.44 1.16 11.89
N GLU A 407 19.68 1.60 11.91
CA GLU A 407 20.12 2.84 11.26
C GLU A 407 19.83 2.79 9.76
N LEU A 408 20.20 1.69 9.10
CA LEU A 408 19.93 1.47 7.68
C LEU A 408 18.42 1.49 7.38
N PHE A 409 17.60 0.70 8.10
CA PHE A 409 16.15 0.65 7.89
C PHE A 409 15.48 2.03 8.09
N THR A 410 15.93 2.79 9.09
CA THR A 410 15.35 4.10 9.39
C THR A 410 15.53 5.11 8.25
N GLN A 411 16.61 5.00 7.47
CA GLN A 411 16.81 5.82 6.26
C GLN A 411 15.71 5.55 5.21
N TYR A 412 15.37 4.29 4.99
CA TYR A 412 14.28 3.88 4.11
C TYR A 412 12.92 4.34 4.62
N ARG A 413 12.69 4.23 5.94
CA ARG A 413 11.47 4.72 6.60
C ARG A 413 11.27 6.22 6.40
N ILE A 414 12.31 7.04 6.53
CA ILE A 414 12.26 8.49 6.28
C ILE A 414 11.86 8.74 4.82
N LYS A 415 12.47 8.04 3.85
CA LYS A 415 12.15 8.17 2.43
C LYS A 415 10.69 7.77 2.12
N ALA A 416 10.20 6.69 2.71
CA ALA A 416 8.81 6.24 2.55
C ALA A 416 7.81 7.26 3.13
N THR A 417 8.08 7.81 4.32
CA THR A 417 7.23 8.84 4.94
C THR A 417 7.16 10.11 4.08
N MET A 418 8.21 10.45 3.35
CA MET A 418 8.21 11.54 2.36
C MET A 418 7.50 11.16 1.05
N GLY A 419 7.12 9.88 0.83
CA GLY A 419 6.57 9.40 -0.45
C GLY A 419 7.59 9.39 -1.57
N GLN A 420 8.85 9.13 -1.27
CA GLN A 420 9.98 9.16 -2.21
C GLN A 420 10.81 7.87 -2.22
N LEU A 421 10.37 6.82 -1.53
CA LEU A 421 11.13 5.58 -1.44
C LEU A 421 11.23 4.90 -2.81
N LEU A 422 10.11 4.70 -3.49
CA LEU A 422 10.09 4.09 -4.83
C LEU A 422 11.02 4.82 -5.80
N LYS A 423 10.91 6.15 -5.84
CA LYS A 423 11.77 6.98 -6.70
C LYS A 423 13.25 6.84 -6.35
N SER A 424 13.59 6.81 -5.06
CA SER A 424 14.98 6.70 -4.60
C SER A 424 15.61 5.34 -4.92
N GLN A 425 14.79 4.29 -5.03
CA GLN A 425 15.23 2.94 -5.36
C GLN A 425 15.09 2.60 -6.86
N GLY A 426 14.59 3.52 -7.68
CA GLY A 426 14.33 3.26 -9.11
C GLY A 426 13.25 2.20 -9.35
N VAL A 427 12.32 2.04 -8.41
CA VAL A 427 11.20 1.11 -8.50
C VAL A 427 10.03 1.78 -9.22
N VAL A 428 9.41 1.07 -10.16
CA VAL A 428 8.31 1.58 -10.96
C VAL A 428 6.98 1.27 -10.28
N ALA A 429 6.25 2.32 -9.90
CA ALA A 429 4.88 2.17 -9.38
C ALA A 429 3.93 1.66 -10.48
N PRO A 430 2.83 0.95 -10.11
CA PRO A 430 1.81 0.54 -11.08
C PRO A 430 1.29 1.74 -11.90
N LEU A 431 1.06 1.55 -13.20
CA LEU A 431 0.57 2.62 -14.09
C LEU A 431 -0.73 3.27 -13.57
N ALA A 432 -1.60 2.48 -12.94
CA ALA A 432 -2.83 2.95 -12.31
C ALA A 432 -2.60 3.91 -11.12
N ALA A 433 -1.39 4.00 -10.58
CA ALA A 433 -1.01 4.97 -9.53
C ALA A 433 -0.69 6.36 -10.12
N THR A 434 -0.69 6.51 -11.45
CA THR A 434 -0.47 7.81 -12.09
C THR A 434 -1.77 8.63 -12.06
N PRO A 435 -1.79 9.81 -11.41
CA PRO A 435 -2.97 10.67 -11.40
C PRO A 435 -3.20 11.27 -12.79
N THR A 436 -4.45 11.58 -13.13
CA THR A 436 -4.81 12.27 -14.38
C THR A 436 -4.55 13.77 -14.31
N MET A 437 -4.53 14.33 -13.08
CA MET A 437 -4.19 15.72 -12.81
C MET A 437 -3.32 15.79 -11.57
N GLU A 438 -2.32 16.64 -11.57
CA GLU A 438 -1.49 16.86 -10.39
C GLU A 438 -2.28 17.61 -9.31
N VAL A 439 -2.30 17.07 -8.09
CA VAL A 439 -2.96 17.64 -6.93
C VAL A 439 -1.89 18.03 -5.91
N GLN A 440 -1.87 19.30 -5.52
CA GLN A 440 -1.00 19.81 -4.45
C GLN A 440 -1.80 19.92 -3.15
N SER A 441 -1.26 19.41 -2.06
CA SER A 441 -1.93 19.46 -0.77
C SER A 441 -1.92 20.88 -0.20
N LYS A 442 -3.08 21.32 0.27
CA LYS A 442 -3.29 22.59 1.00
C LYS A 442 -3.38 22.37 2.51
N ALA A 443 -2.91 21.22 3.00
CA ALA A 443 -2.97 20.89 4.41
C ALA A 443 -2.20 21.89 5.26
N GLN A 444 -2.82 22.37 6.34
CA GLN A 444 -2.25 23.33 7.28
C GLN A 444 -2.45 22.83 8.71
N LEU A 445 -1.43 23.01 9.54
CA LEU A 445 -1.54 22.79 10.97
C LEU A 445 -1.26 24.11 11.68
N PRO A 446 -2.20 24.60 12.51
CA PRO A 446 -1.95 25.76 13.37
C PRO A 446 -0.72 25.47 14.27
N GLY A 447 0.33 26.29 14.18
CA GLY A 447 1.52 26.19 15.03
C GLY A 447 2.64 25.26 14.57
N LEU A 448 2.56 24.67 13.39
CA LEU A 448 3.64 23.87 12.74
C LEU A 448 4.16 24.55 11.45
N ASN A 449 4.28 25.87 11.46
CA ASN A 449 4.88 26.65 10.37
C ASN A 449 6.41 26.63 10.49
#